data_021f88953b79d4fa54c1670cb39f5d96
#
_entry.id   021f88953b79d4fa54c1670cb39f5d96
#
_cell.length_a   1.000
_cell.length_b   1.000
_cell.length_c   1.000
_cell.angle_alpha   90.00
_cell.angle_beta   90.00
_cell.angle_gamma   90.00
#
_symmetry.space_group_name_H-M   'P 1'
#
loop_
_entity.id
_entity.type
_entity.pdbx_description
1 polymer ?
#
loop_
_entity_poly.entity_id
_entity_poly.type
_entity_poly.pdbx_seq_one_letter_code
_entity_poly.pdbx_strand_id
1 'polypeptide(L)'
;MMEWRDKPFFQGLLHTGMPDLEALYRVGKIPMVTRTNVTGGTYGWDDKLTLPTPAWYDAMTAQVQAPRGIVLFDHEAWPYGTQAERQATAAKYVTVYQEIKARKPGWKLAWYGDPLRRDYWRARTGQGTSEYKAWQSENNDLGAIMAPFTDVYCPSLYFFYTRDTSAENVAHLSNYLIENIREVKRIRRVYGRMESPIYPYIWWRKHDETRDLDADVWETIINTVLQEADGLVLWGGNATPWNENAPWWVTIKARLTDKRRSS
;
A
#
# COMPACT_ATOMS: atom_id res chain seq x y z
N MET A 1 -18.79 -3.27 -12.82
CA MET A 1 -17.97 -2.50 -11.86
C MET A 1 -18.47 -2.91 -10.49
N MET A 2 -17.59 -3.43 -9.61
CA MET A 2 -17.98 -3.81 -8.24
C MET A 2 -18.43 -2.54 -7.51
N GLU A 3 -19.59 -2.56 -6.89
CA GLU A 3 -20.02 -1.43 -6.08
C GLU A 3 -19.02 -1.21 -4.93
N TRP A 4 -18.80 0.03 -4.52
CA TRP A 4 -17.84 0.34 -3.44
C TRP A 4 -18.17 -0.44 -2.14
N ARG A 5 -19.44 -0.81 -1.95
CA ARG A 5 -19.96 -1.58 -0.81
C ARG A 5 -19.40 -2.98 -0.71
N ASP A 6 -18.96 -3.56 -1.84
CA ASP A 6 -18.40 -4.93 -1.88
C ASP A 6 -16.88 -4.96 -1.75
N LYS A 7 -16.23 -3.78 -1.79
CA LYS A 7 -14.77 -3.68 -1.76
C LYS A 7 -14.22 -3.98 -0.36
N PRO A 8 -13.19 -4.82 -0.22
CA PRO A 8 -12.60 -5.15 1.06
C PRO A 8 -11.90 -3.96 1.70
N PHE A 9 -11.99 -3.90 3.03
CA PHE A 9 -11.20 -3.04 3.89
C PHE A 9 -10.21 -3.90 4.65
N PHE A 10 -8.97 -3.43 4.69
CA PHE A 10 -7.91 -4.03 5.48
C PHE A 10 -7.33 -3.01 6.45
N GLN A 11 -6.55 -3.51 7.42
CA GLN A 11 -5.89 -2.67 8.40
C GLN A 11 -4.45 -3.12 8.66
N GLY A 12 -3.57 -2.14 8.84
CA GLY A 12 -2.22 -2.24 9.37
C GLY A 12 -2.05 -1.31 10.57
N LEU A 13 -3.05 -1.31 11.47
CA LEU A 13 -3.12 -0.41 12.62
C LEU A 13 -2.31 -0.97 13.79
N LEU A 14 -1.64 -0.09 14.54
CA LEU A 14 -0.82 -0.44 15.70
C LEU A 14 -1.40 0.10 17.03
N HIS A 15 -2.71 0.38 17.09
CA HIS A 15 -3.33 0.89 18.30
C HIS A 15 -3.37 -0.15 19.42
N THR A 16 -3.02 0.26 20.64
CA THR A 16 -3.19 -0.57 21.83
C THR A 16 -4.66 -0.60 22.28
N GLY A 17 -5.13 -1.75 22.73
CA GLY A 17 -6.54 -1.92 23.14
C GLY A 17 -7.56 -1.88 21.99
N MET A 18 -7.11 -1.99 20.74
CA MET A 18 -7.99 -2.08 19.57
C MET A 18 -8.83 -3.35 19.63
N PRO A 19 -10.15 -3.26 19.38
CA PRO A 19 -11.01 -4.44 19.31
C PRO A 19 -10.68 -5.28 18.06
N ASP A 20 -11.22 -6.48 17.99
CA ASP A 20 -11.13 -7.31 16.80
C ASP A 20 -12.00 -6.72 15.66
N LEU A 21 -11.36 -5.92 14.81
CA LEU A 21 -12.04 -5.25 13.69
C LEU A 21 -12.50 -6.24 12.62
N GLU A 22 -11.88 -7.41 12.51
CA GLU A 22 -12.30 -8.43 11.56
C GLU A 22 -13.62 -9.06 12.01
N ALA A 23 -13.71 -9.45 13.28
CA ALA A 23 -14.94 -10.00 13.85
C ALA A 23 -16.08 -8.98 13.86
N LEU A 24 -15.81 -7.73 14.25
CA LEU A 24 -16.83 -6.69 14.39
C LEU A 24 -17.27 -6.06 13.06
N TYR A 25 -16.34 -5.85 12.13
CA TYR A 25 -16.58 -5.02 10.95
C TYR A 25 -16.13 -5.65 9.63
N ARG A 26 -15.60 -6.87 9.63
CA ARG A 26 -15.01 -7.55 8.47
C ARG A 26 -13.83 -6.77 7.86
N VAL A 27 -13.09 -6.06 8.69
CA VAL A 27 -11.85 -5.36 8.29
C VAL A 27 -10.69 -6.34 8.49
N GLY A 28 -10.23 -6.92 7.40
CA GLY A 28 -9.17 -7.93 7.43
C GLY A 28 -7.83 -7.33 7.86
N LYS A 29 -6.91 -8.17 8.32
CA LYS A 29 -5.54 -7.78 8.64
C LYS A 29 -4.59 -8.25 7.54
N ILE A 30 -3.73 -7.37 7.05
CA ILE A 30 -2.60 -7.74 6.20
C ILE A 30 -1.34 -7.75 7.09
N PRO A 31 -0.76 -8.92 7.38
CA PRO A 31 0.52 -8.99 8.06
C PRO A 31 1.59 -8.25 7.25
N MET A 32 2.28 -7.31 7.90
CA MET A 32 3.40 -6.58 7.31
C MET A 32 4.70 -7.18 7.81
N VAL A 33 5.59 -7.48 6.89
CA VAL A 33 6.91 -8.01 7.16
C VAL A 33 7.93 -6.95 6.77
N THR A 34 8.66 -6.46 7.75
CA THR A 34 9.81 -5.57 7.57
C THR A 34 11.09 -6.27 7.99
N ARG A 35 12.22 -5.72 7.61
CA ARG A 35 13.52 -6.22 8.07
C ARG A 35 13.61 -6.32 9.60
N THR A 36 13.16 -5.29 10.30
CA THR A 36 13.33 -5.15 11.74
C THR A 36 12.29 -5.90 12.57
N ASN A 37 11.04 -5.97 12.13
CA ASN A 37 9.99 -6.62 12.92
C ASN A 37 10.07 -8.15 12.89
N VAL A 38 10.78 -8.74 11.92
CA VAL A 38 10.98 -10.19 11.85
C VAL A 38 12.11 -10.65 12.77
N THR A 39 13.14 -9.85 12.94
CA THR A 39 14.41 -10.38 13.44
C THR A 39 15.08 -9.52 14.51
N GLY A 40 14.54 -8.36 14.82
CA GLY A 40 15.27 -7.38 15.64
C GLY A 40 16.62 -6.98 15.02
N GLY A 41 16.84 -7.23 13.72
CA GLY A 41 18.07 -6.92 13.00
C GLY A 41 19.16 -8.00 13.10
N THR A 42 18.88 -9.19 13.63
CA THR A 42 19.93 -10.17 14.00
C THR A 42 20.30 -11.22 12.94
N TYR A 43 19.59 -11.30 11.80
CA TYR A 43 19.84 -12.36 10.80
C TYR A 43 20.74 -11.93 9.62
N GLY A 44 21.67 -11.01 9.83
CA GLY A 44 22.73 -10.70 8.86
C GLY A 44 22.29 -9.97 7.60
N TRP A 45 21.02 -9.55 7.51
CA TRP A 45 20.56 -8.72 6.43
C TRP A 45 20.45 -7.27 6.89
N ASP A 46 21.52 -6.55 6.72
CA ASP A 46 21.62 -5.16 7.16
C ASP A 46 21.87 -4.19 6.02
N ASP A 47 21.73 -4.59 4.80
CA ASP A 47 22.25 -3.78 3.72
C ASP A 47 21.16 -3.24 2.80
N LYS A 48 21.33 -1.96 2.45
CA LYS A 48 20.59 -1.30 1.36
C LYS A 48 20.84 -1.95 0.00
N LEU A 49 21.87 -2.78 -0.13
CA LEU A 49 22.32 -3.34 -1.40
C LEU A 49 22.09 -4.85 -1.52
N THR A 50 22.01 -5.60 -0.40
CA THR A 50 21.95 -7.06 -0.43
C THR A 50 20.51 -7.62 -0.37
N LEU A 51 20.40 -8.90 -0.60
CA LEU A 51 19.19 -9.71 -0.39
C LEU A 51 19.12 -10.23 1.06
N PRO A 52 17.93 -10.55 1.58
CA PRO A 52 17.79 -11.30 2.80
C PRO A 52 18.54 -12.64 2.74
N THR A 53 19.02 -13.11 3.89
CA THR A 53 19.66 -14.44 3.99
C THR A 53 18.59 -15.56 4.04
N PRO A 54 18.96 -16.81 3.71
CA PRO A 54 18.05 -17.95 3.90
C PRO A 54 17.47 -18.04 5.31
N ALA A 55 18.28 -17.80 6.34
CA ALA A 55 17.84 -17.80 7.75
C ALA A 55 16.79 -16.72 8.03
N TRP A 56 16.89 -15.55 7.38
CA TRP A 56 15.86 -14.50 7.48
C TRP A 56 14.52 -14.96 6.87
N TYR A 57 14.53 -15.59 5.69
CA TYR A 57 13.31 -16.10 5.07
C TYR A 57 12.65 -17.19 5.94
N ASP A 58 13.44 -18.08 6.54
CA ASP A 58 12.94 -19.14 7.42
C ASP A 58 12.29 -18.53 8.68
N ALA A 59 12.96 -17.57 9.34
CA ALA A 59 12.44 -16.87 10.50
C ALA A 59 11.14 -16.11 10.18
N MET A 60 11.12 -15.38 9.06
CA MET A 60 9.97 -14.61 8.61
C MET A 60 8.76 -15.52 8.32
N THR A 61 8.97 -16.61 7.61
CA THR A 61 7.91 -17.55 7.27
C THR A 61 7.39 -18.35 8.47
N ALA A 62 8.20 -18.50 9.52
CA ALA A 62 7.78 -19.08 10.80
C ALA A 62 6.96 -18.09 11.65
N GLN A 63 7.30 -16.81 11.61
CA GLN A 63 6.63 -15.78 12.39
C GLN A 63 5.21 -15.49 11.91
N VAL A 64 4.99 -15.47 10.60
CA VAL A 64 3.65 -15.30 10.02
C VAL A 64 2.98 -16.66 9.89
N GLN A 65 2.19 -17.04 10.88
CA GLN A 65 1.61 -18.38 11.00
C GLN A 65 0.45 -18.67 10.04
N ALA A 66 -0.10 -17.67 9.36
CA ALA A 66 -1.19 -17.89 8.42
C ALA A 66 -0.75 -18.83 7.27
N PRO A 67 -1.46 -19.94 7.00
CA PRO A 67 -1.09 -20.89 5.95
C PRO A 67 -1.31 -20.32 4.54
N ARG A 68 -2.18 -19.34 4.41
CA ARG A 68 -2.55 -18.62 3.18
C ARG A 68 -3.07 -17.23 3.53
N GLY A 69 -3.14 -16.36 2.55
CA GLY A 69 -3.61 -14.98 2.69
C GLY A 69 -2.63 -13.98 2.11
N ILE A 70 -2.92 -12.70 2.28
CA ILE A 70 -2.07 -11.62 1.81
C ILE A 70 -1.00 -11.34 2.87
N VAL A 71 0.26 -11.25 2.44
CA VAL A 71 1.39 -10.81 3.28
C VAL A 71 2.09 -9.66 2.55
N LEU A 72 2.30 -8.57 3.25
CA LEU A 72 2.98 -7.40 2.72
C LEU A 72 4.46 -7.43 3.11
N PHE A 73 5.32 -7.30 2.13
CA PHE A 73 6.74 -7.05 2.31
C PHE A 73 7.02 -5.56 2.18
N ASP A 74 7.57 -4.98 3.25
CA ASP A 74 7.90 -3.56 3.34
C ASP A 74 9.41 -3.39 3.47
N HIS A 75 10.05 -2.95 2.37
CA HIS A 75 11.46 -2.66 2.31
C HIS A 75 11.74 -1.49 1.37
N GLU A 76 12.04 -0.33 1.94
CA GLU A 76 12.21 0.92 1.19
C GLU A 76 13.67 1.36 1.03
N ALA A 77 14.63 0.49 1.42
CA ALA A 77 16.04 0.88 1.48
C ALA A 77 16.81 0.67 0.16
N TRP A 78 16.29 -0.13 -0.77
CA TRP A 78 16.96 -0.36 -2.05
C TRP A 78 16.88 0.86 -2.98
N PRO A 79 17.97 1.15 -3.74
CA PRO A 79 18.06 2.38 -4.53
C PRO A 79 17.17 2.34 -5.79
N TYR A 80 16.69 3.52 -6.20
CA TYR A 80 15.80 3.74 -7.34
C TYR A 80 16.21 4.90 -8.26
N GLY A 81 17.36 5.54 -8.00
CA GLY A 81 17.74 6.79 -8.66
C GLY A 81 17.94 6.66 -10.17
N THR A 82 18.71 5.67 -10.59
CA THR A 82 18.99 5.39 -11.99
C THR A 82 18.15 4.23 -12.54
N GLN A 83 18.07 4.10 -13.87
CA GLN A 83 17.42 2.96 -14.50
C GLN A 83 18.05 1.64 -14.07
N ALA A 84 19.37 1.56 -14.02
CA ALA A 84 20.09 0.36 -13.59
C ALA A 84 19.76 -0.02 -12.14
N GLU A 85 19.69 0.97 -11.24
CA GLU A 85 19.29 0.75 -9.85
C GLU A 85 17.84 0.25 -9.76
N ARG A 86 16.90 0.86 -10.50
CA ARG A 86 15.51 0.41 -10.52
C ARG A 86 15.39 -1.04 -10.99
N GLN A 87 16.09 -1.41 -12.06
CA GLN A 87 16.09 -2.78 -12.58
C GLN A 87 16.74 -3.76 -11.61
N ALA A 88 17.86 -3.40 -10.98
CA ALA A 88 18.51 -4.21 -9.97
C ALA A 88 17.63 -4.40 -8.72
N THR A 89 16.96 -3.35 -8.27
CA THR A 89 16.00 -3.40 -7.16
C THR A 89 14.81 -4.30 -7.51
N ALA A 90 14.24 -4.14 -8.70
CA ALA A 90 13.15 -4.99 -9.16
C ALA A 90 13.56 -6.48 -9.20
N ALA A 91 14.76 -6.80 -9.66
CA ALA A 91 15.28 -8.17 -9.66
C ALA A 91 15.42 -8.75 -8.23
N LYS A 92 15.80 -7.93 -7.25
CA LYS A 92 15.83 -8.36 -5.84
C LYS A 92 14.44 -8.70 -5.31
N TYR A 93 13.43 -7.90 -5.61
CA TYR A 93 12.03 -8.22 -5.25
C TYR A 93 11.55 -9.53 -5.86
N VAL A 94 11.94 -9.82 -7.11
CA VAL A 94 11.62 -11.11 -7.76
C VAL A 94 12.26 -12.26 -7.00
N THR A 95 13.53 -12.13 -6.60
CA THR A 95 14.21 -13.15 -5.79
C THR A 95 13.49 -13.35 -4.45
N VAL A 96 13.13 -12.26 -3.76
CA VAL A 96 12.35 -12.34 -2.51
C VAL A 96 11.01 -13.05 -2.73
N TYR A 97 10.31 -12.74 -3.82
CA TYR A 97 9.07 -13.42 -4.18
C TYR A 97 9.27 -14.92 -4.32
N GLN A 98 10.27 -15.35 -5.08
CA GLN A 98 10.57 -16.75 -5.34
C GLN A 98 10.93 -17.50 -4.06
N GLU A 99 11.78 -16.92 -3.21
CA GLU A 99 12.19 -17.51 -1.94
C GLU A 99 11.02 -17.67 -0.96
N ILE A 100 10.12 -16.68 -0.89
CA ILE A 100 8.93 -16.76 -0.06
C ILE A 100 7.93 -17.77 -0.62
N LYS A 101 7.69 -17.76 -1.92
CA LYS A 101 6.75 -18.70 -2.57
C LYS A 101 7.21 -20.15 -2.48
N ALA A 102 8.53 -20.40 -2.50
CA ALA A 102 9.07 -21.73 -2.26
C ALA A 102 8.72 -22.28 -0.86
N ARG A 103 8.71 -21.42 0.16
CA ARG A 103 8.39 -21.79 1.55
C ARG A 103 6.89 -21.75 1.86
N LYS A 104 6.18 -20.81 1.27
CA LYS A 104 4.76 -20.51 1.53
C LYS A 104 3.98 -20.30 0.23
N PRO A 105 3.75 -21.34 -0.56
CA PRO A 105 3.11 -21.22 -1.88
C PRO A 105 1.67 -20.67 -1.81
N GLY A 106 0.99 -20.85 -0.69
CA GLY A 106 -0.37 -20.34 -0.46
C GLY A 106 -0.47 -18.83 -0.16
N TRP A 107 0.65 -18.15 0.08
CA TRP A 107 0.62 -16.71 0.32
C TRP A 107 0.48 -15.92 -0.97
N LYS A 108 -0.28 -14.83 -0.89
CA LYS A 108 -0.30 -13.76 -1.89
C LYS A 108 0.62 -12.64 -1.43
N LEU A 109 1.65 -12.33 -2.21
CA LEU A 109 2.63 -11.32 -1.84
C LEU A 109 2.22 -9.95 -2.37
N ALA A 110 2.28 -8.98 -1.48
CA ALA A 110 2.14 -7.57 -1.76
C ALA A 110 3.46 -6.85 -1.43
N TRP A 111 3.75 -5.80 -2.20
CA TRP A 111 4.89 -4.92 -1.97
C TRP A 111 4.37 -3.57 -1.50
N TYR A 112 4.96 -3.02 -0.43
CA TYR A 112 4.62 -1.67 -0.01
C TYR A 112 5.19 -0.65 -0.98
N GLY A 113 4.31 0.11 -1.64
CA GLY A 113 4.70 1.17 -2.56
C GLY A 113 5.16 0.72 -3.96
N ASP A 114 5.52 -0.54 -4.16
CA ASP A 114 6.06 -1.07 -5.41
C ASP A 114 5.06 -2.03 -6.11
N PRO A 115 5.21 -2.29 -7.42
CA PRO A 115 6.18 -1.75 -8.38
C PRO A 115 5.89 -0.32 -8.86
N LEU A 116 4.99 0.40 -8.21
CA LEU A 116 4.72 1.80 -8.49
C LEU A 116 5.58 2.69 -7.58
N ARG A 117 6.38 3.56 -8.19
CA ARG A 117 6.93 4.73 -7.49
C ARG A 117 5.90 5.84 -7.57
N ARG A 118 5.16 6.05 -6.45
CA ARG A 118 4.21 7.15 -6.38
C ARG A 118 4.90 8.49 -6.62
N ASP A 119 4.17 9.41 -7.22
CA ASP A 119 4.65 10.78 -7.39
C ASP A 119 3.60 11.78 -6.96
N TYR A 120 4.00 12.75 -6.13
CA TYR A 120 3.11 13.76 -5.59
C TYR A 120 2.90 14.95 -6.53
N TRP A 121 3.85 15.19 -7.44
CA TRP A 121 3.89 16.37 -8.26
C TRP A 121 3.71 16.05 -9.73
N ARG A 122 4.53 15.13 -10.27
CA ARG A 122 4.48 14.76 -11.69
C ARG A 122 3.18 14.07 -12.08
N ALA A 123 2.59 13.28 -11.20
CA ALA A 123 1.29 12.67 -11.42
C ALA A 123 0.18 13.71 -11.69
N ARG A 124 0.31 14.94 -11.18
CA ARG A 124 -0.67 16.02 -11.32
C ARG A 124 -0.47 16.91 -12.55
N THR A 125 0.70 16.87 -13.20
CA THR A 125 1.01 17.75 -14.33
C THR A 125 0.20 17.44 -15.59
N GLY A 126 -0.42 16.27 -15.65
CA GLY A 126 -1.23 15.81 -16.78
C GLY A 126 -0.49 14.84 -17.69
N GLN A 127 -1.24 13.90 -18.24
CA GLN A 127 -0.73 12.73 -18.97
C GLN A 127 0.10 13.07 -20.24
N GLY A 128 -0.05 14.29 -20.77
CA GLY A 128 0.66 14.71 -21.97
C GLY A 128 2.05 15.30 -21.72
N THR A 129 2.38 15.68 -20.48
CA THR A 129 3.60 16.41 -20.14
C THR A 129 4.84 15.51 -20.15
N SER A 130 6.01 16.12 -20.30
CA SER A 130 7.31 15.43 -20.23
C SER A 130 7.55 14.82 -18.86
N GLU A 131 7.17 15.53 -17.81
CA GLU A 131 7.32 15.13 -16.40
C GLU A 131 6.46 13.88 -16.09
N TYR A 132 5.22 13.87 -16.56
CA TYR A 132 4.35 12.72 -16.40
C TYR A 132 4.90 11.48 -17.14
N LYS A 133 5.34 11.66 -18.38
CA LYS A 133 5.96 10.58 -19.18
C LYS A 133 7.24 10.04 -18.56
N ALA A 134 8.09 10.94 -17.99
CA ALA A 134 9.30 10.53 -17.29
C ALA A 134 8.97 9.67 -16.07
N TRP A 135 7.99 10.05 -15.27
CA TRP A 135 7.48 9.24 -14.14
C TRP A 135 6.97 7.88 -14.60
N GLN A 136 6.20 7.81 -15.68
CA GLN A 136 5.75 6.54 -16.26
C GLN A 136 6.92 5.68 -16.75
N SER A 137 7.94 6.28 -17.33
CA SER A 137 9.13 5.55 -17.76
C SER A 137 9.88 4.92 -16.59
N GLU A 138 10.01 5.61 -15.46
CA GLU A 138 10.60 5.07 -14.23
C GLU A 138 9.78 3.87 -13.71
N ASN A 139 8.45 3.95 -13.77
CA ASN A 139 7.58 2.84 -13.39
C ASN A 139 7.64 1.66 -14.36
N ASN A 140 7.93 1.90 -15.64
CA ASN A 140 8.16 0.81 -16.59
C ASN A 140 9.40 -0.02 -16.24
N ASP A 141 10.48 0.62 -15.78
CA ASP A 141 11.71 -0.09 -15.38
C ASP A 141 11.46 -1.08 -14.25
N LEU A 142 10.57 -0.73 -13.31
CA LEU A 142 10.17 -1.59 -12.20
C LEU A 142 9.11 -2.60 -12.64
N GLY A 143 8.06 -2.11 -13.27
CA GLY A 143 6.88 -2.90 -13.64
C GLY A 143 7.19 -4.04 -14.60
N ALA A 144 8.06 -3.83 -15.57
CA ALA A 144 8.46 -4.86 -16.52
C ALA A 144 9.07 -6.11 -15.84
N ILE A 145 9.68 -5.93 -14.68
CA ILE A 145 10.35 -7.01 -13.94
C ILE A 145 9.47 -7.51 -12.79
N MET A 146 8.89 -6.61 -11.98
CA MET A 146 8.18 -6.97 -10.75
C MET A 146 6.71 -7.35 -10.97
N ALA A 147 6.02 -6.75 -11.94
CA ALA A 147 4.57 -6.91 -12.05
C ALA A 147 4.12 -8.38 -12.25
N PRO A 148 4.85 -9.25 -12.98
CA PRO A 148 4.53 -10.67 -13.06
C PRO A 148 4.63 -11.40 -11.71
N PHE A 149 5.37 -10.85 -10.76
CA PHE A 149 5.64 -11.37 -9.41
C PHE A 149 4.95 -10.55 -8.33
N THR A 150 3.83 -9.89 -8.66
CA THR A 150 3.02 -9.10 -7.72
C THR A 150 1.63 -9.71 -7.64
N ASP A 151 1.30 -10.36 -6.52
CA ASP A 151 -0.02 -10.95 -6.32
C ASP A 151 -1.07 -9.89 -5.91
N VAL A 152 -0.64 -8.82 -5.22
CA VAL A 152 -1.48 -7.72 -4.76
C VAL A 152 -0.69 -6.42 -4.85
N TYR A 153 -1.28 -5.37 -5.41
CA TYR A 153 -0.67 -4.04 -5.48
C TYR A 153 -1.10 -3.21 -4.28
N CYS A 154 -0.13 -2.72 -3.51
CA CYS A 154 -0.35 -1.90 -2.32
C CYS A 154 0.36 -0.54 -2.43
N PRO A 155 -0.06 0.37 -3.33
CA PRO A 155 0.57 1.67 -3.43
C PRO A 155 0.35 2.47 -2.14
N SER A 156 1.39 3.19 -1.70
CA SER A 156 1.32 4.08 -0.55
C SER A 156 0.79 5.44 -0.99
N LEU A 157 -0.44 5.78 -0.60
CA LEU A 157 -1.13 7.00 -1.04
C LEU A 157 -1.44 7.92 0.14
N TYR A 158 -0.41 8.25 0.93
CA TYR A 158 -0.55 9.16 2.07
C TYR A 158 -0.67 10.61 1.61
N PHE A 159 -1.27 11.44 2.45
CA PHE A 159 -1.46 12.86 2.20
C PHE A 159 -0.19 13.67 2.50
N PHE A 160 0.26 14.47 1.54
CA PHE A 160 1.48 15.28 1.64
C PHE A 160 1.26 16.77 1.39
N TYR A 161 0.06 17.16 0.99
CA TYR A 161 -0.23 18.55 0.62
C TYR A 161 -0.54 19.41 1.84
N THR A 162 -0.57 20.74 1.65
CA THR A 162 -0.99 21.67 2.67
C THR A 162 -2.43 21.39 3.08
N ARG A 163 -2.80 21.75 4.31
CA ARG A 163 -4.15 21.52 4.85
C ARG A 163 -5.19 22.51 4.38
N ASP A 164 -4.83 23.35 3.46
CA ASP A 164 -5.78 24.26 2.84
C ASP A 164 -6.84 23.43 2.09
N THR A 165 -8.08 23.55 2.53
CA THR A 165 -9.28 22.94 1.94
C THR A 165 -9.80 23.69 0.72
N SER A 166 -9.01 24.59 0.13
CA SER A 166 -9.38 25.24 -1.11
C SER A 166 -9.75 24.21 -2.19
N ALA A 167 -10.66 24.57 -3.07
CA ALA A 167 -11.08 23.72 -4.17
C ALA A 167 -9.90 23.24 -5.04
N GLU A 168 -8.84 24.06 -5.14
CA GLU A 168 -7.61 23.72 -5.83
C GLU A 168 -6.86 22.58 -5.14
N ASN A 169 -6.69 22.61 -3.82
CA ASN A 169 -6.00 21.57 -3.08
C ASN A 169 -6.80 20.26 -3.05
N VAL A 170 -8.12 20.32 -2.96
CA VAL A 170 -8.99 19.15 -3.07
C VAL A 170 -8.88 18.51 -4.46
N ALA A 171 -8.86 19.34 -5.52
CA ALA A 171 -8.65 18.86 -6.89
C ALA A 171 -7.25 18.25 -7.06
N HIS A 172 -6.23 18.86 -6.49
CA HIS A 172 -4.85 18.32 -6.51
C HIS A 172 -4.75 16.99 -5.77
N LEU A 173 -5.39 16.86 -4.61
CA LEU A 173 -5.45 15.60 -3.87
C LEU A 173 -6.14 14.51 -4.69
N SER A 174 -7.31 14.79 -5.23
CA SER A 174 -8.06 13.84 -6.05
C SER A 174 -7.26 13.40 -7.27
N ASN A 175 -6.63 14.34 -7.99
CA ASN A 175 -5.78 14.03 -9.14
C ASN A 175 -4.56 13.18 -8.75
N TYR A 176 -3.91 13.49 -7.63
CA TYR A 176 -2.82 12.68 -7.10
C TYR A 176 -3.25 11.22 -6.87
N LEU A 177 -4.36 11.00 -6.18
CA LEU A 177 -4.87 9.67 -5.89
C LEU A 177 -5.25 8.93 -7.18
N ILE A 178 -6.03 9.58 -8.04
CA ILE A 178 -6.54 9.01 -9.29
C ILE A 178 -5.38 8.60 -10.20
N GLU A 179 -4.43 9.50 -10.45
CA GLU A 179 -3.36 9.23 -11.42
C GLU A 179 -2.37 8.18 -10.91
N ASN A 180 -2.07 8.15 -9.61
CA ASN A 180 -1.26 7.07 -9.06
C ASN A 180 -1.98 5.71 -9.15
N ILE A 181 -3.28 5.62 -8.87
CA ILE A 181 -4.03 4.36 -9.04
C ILE A 181 -4.15 3.97 -10.52
N ARG A 182 -4.34 4.93 -11.42
CA ARG A 182 -4.34 4.70 -12.87
C ARG A 182 -3.02 4.15 -13.37
N GLU A 183 -1.92 4.65 -12.85
CA GLU A 183 -0.59 4.16 -13.18
C GLU A 183 -0.39 2.70 -12.70
N VAL A 184 -0.85 2.35 -11.49
CA VAL A 184 -0.89 0.94 -11.06
C VAL A 184 -1.70 0.08 -12.01
N LYS A 185 -2.91 0.55 -12.40
CA LYS A 185 -3.75 -0.16 -13.38
C LYS A 185 -3.05 -0.33 -14.73
N ARG A 186 -2.28 0.69 -15.16
CA ARG A 186 -1.49 0.63 -16.40
C ARG A 186 -0.37 -0.40 -16.29
N ILE A 187 0.44 -0.36 -15.24
CA ILE A 187 1.52 -1.32 -14.99
C ILE A 187 0.97 -2.75 -14.92
N ARG A 188 -0.11 -2.96 -14.16
CA ARG A 188 -0.79 -4.26 -14.05
C ARG A 188 -1.23 -4.78 -15.41
N ARG A 189 -1.82 -3.93 -16.25
CA ARG A 189 -2.33 -4.30 -17.57
C ARG A 189 -1.22 -4.61 -18.57
N VAL A 190 -0.12 -3.87 -18.53
CA VAL A 190 0.96 -3.98 -19.52
C VAL A 190 1.92 -5.12 -19.18
N TYR A 191 2.23 -5.30 -17.90
CA TYR A 191 3.30 -6.19 -17.45
C TYR A 191 2.87 -7.27 -16.46
N GLY A 192 1.75 -7.09 -15.79
CA GLY A 192 1.33 -7.92 -14.67
C GLY A 192 0.15 -8.84 -14.97
N ARG A 193 -0.49 -9.26 -13.89
CA ARG A 193 -1.69 -10.09 -13.92
C ARG A 193 -2.92 -9.22 -13.66
N MET A 194 -3.86 -9.23 -14.59
CA MET A 194 -5.06 -8.39 -14.53
C MET A 194 -5.93 -8.66 -13.29
N GLU A 195 -5.90 -9.88 -12.78
CA GLU A 195 -6.65 -10.32 -11.61
C GLU A 195 -6.04 -9.89 -10.27
N SER A 196 -4.78 -9.42 -10.28
CA SER A 196 -4.13 -8.94 -9.05
C SER A 196 -4.82 -7.66 -8.54
N PRO A 197 -5.40 -7.67 -7.33
CA PRO A 197 -6.15 -6.52 -6.84
C PRO A 197 -5.23 -5.37 -6.40
N ILE A 198 -5.82 -4.18 -6.32
CA ILE A 198 -5.15 -2.94 -5.91
C ILE A 198 -5.76 -2.47 -4.58
N TYR A 199 -4.98 -2.48 -3.51
CA TYR A 199 -5.36 -2.06 -2.16
C TYR A 199 -4.42 -0.96 -1.67
N PRO A 200 -4.69 0.33 -1.98
CA PRO A 200 -3.85 1.44 -1.56
C PRO A 200 -3.79 1.56 -0.03
N TYR A 201 -2.61 1.86 0.48
CA TYR A 201 -2.40 2.26 1.85
C TYR A 201 -2.76 3.74 2.00
N ILE A 202 -3.71 4.04 2.87
CA ILE A 202 -4.15 5.40 3.21
C ILE A 202 -4.01 5.66 4.69
N TRP A 203 -3.74 6.91 5.04
CA TRP A 203 -3.55 7.35 6.41
C TRP A 203 -4.36 8.62 6.68
N TRP A 204 -5.02 8.67 7.82
CA TRP A 204 -5.83 9.83 8.24
C TRP A 204 -5.01 11.02 8.73
N ARG A 205 -3.68 10.96 8.63
CA ARG A 205 -2.75 12.04 8.98
C ARG A 205 -2.00 12.52 7.75
N LYS A 206 -1.59 13.78 7.81
CA LYS A 206 -0.56 14.25 6.91
C LYS A 206 0.76 13.58 7.26
N HIS A 207 1.49 13.11 6.27
CA HIS A 207 2.65 12.21 6.44
C HIS A 207 3.75 12.77 7.36
N ASP A 208 3.98 14.07 7.31
CA ASP A 208 5.03 14.79 8.07
C ASP A 208 4.50 15.46 9.36
N GLU A 209 3.23 15.25 9.73
CA GLU A 209 2.59 15.87 10.88
C GLU A 209 1.95 14.82 11.80
N THR A 210 1.79 15.19 13.08
CA THR A 210 1.12 14.34 14.07
C THR A 210 -0.39 14.57 14.15
N ARG A 211 -0.90 15.61 13.49
CA ARG A 211 -2.31 16.02 13.52
C ARG A 211 -3.14 15.27 12.48
N ASP A 212 -4.34 14.91 12.83
CA ASP A 212 -5.29 14.27 11.93
C ASP A 212 -5.73 15.22 10.80
N LEU A 213 -6.08 14.65 9.65
CA LEU A 213 -6.68 15.38 8.54
C LEU A 213 -8.08 15.88 8.91
N ASP A 214 -8.51 16.95 8.25
CA ASP A 214 -9.88 17.42 8.36
C ASP A 214 -10.83 16.35 7.78
N ALA A 215 -12.04 16.28 8.33
CA ALA A 215 -12.98 15.20 8.03
C ALA A 215 -13.37 15.12 6.55
N ASP A 216 -13.54 16.26 5.89
CA ASP A 216 -13.87 16.37 4.46
C ASP A 216 -12.71 15.92 3.56
N VAL A 217 -11.47 16.25 3.93
CA VAL A 217 -10.26 15.76 3.24
C VAL A 217 -10.16 14.24 3.38
N TRP A 218 -10.36 13.72 4.60
CA TRP A 218 -10.34 12.29 4.84
C TRP A 218 -11.45 11.56 4.07
N GLU A 219 -12.64 12.10 4.05
CA GLU A 219 -13.76 11.55 3.27
C GLU A 219 -13.47 11.56 1.77
N THR A 220 -12.86 12.62 1.25
CA THR A 220 -12.43 12.72 -0.15
C THR A 220 -11.42 11.62 -0.51
N ILE A 221 -10.43 11.37 0.36
CA ILE A 221 -9.47 10.28 0.15
C ILE A 221 -10.17 8.94 0.07
N ILE A 222 -11.02 8.61 1.03
CA ILE A 222 -11.74 7.33 1.07
C ILE A 222 -12.60 7.16 -0.19
N ASN A 223 -13.39 8.16 -0.54
CA ASN A 223 -14.28 8.11 -1.69
C ASN A 223 -13.51 7.91 -2.99
N THR A 224 -12.45 8.69 -3.20
CA THR A 224 -11.62 8.59 -4.41
C THR A 224 -10.96 7.22 -4.52
N VAL A 225 -10.38 6.72 -3.42
CA VAL A 225 -9.75 5.39 -3.41
C VAL A 225 -10.77 4.30 -3.65
N LEU A 226 -11.93 4.34 -3.01
CA LEU A 226 -13.00 3.34 -3.23
C LEU A 226 -13.61 3.41 -4.62
N GLN A 227 -13.58 4.54 -5.30
CA GLN A 227 -14.00 4.64 -6.71
C GLN A 227 -12.97 4.00 -7.65
N GLU A 228 -11.70 4.23 -7.41
CA GLU A 228 -10.63 3.89 -8.33
C GLU A 228 -9.95 2.54 -8.07
N ALA A 229 -9.85 2.07 -6.82
CA ALA A 229 -9.16 0.83 -6.46
C ALA A 229 -10.11 -0.32 -6.13
N ASP A 230 -9.58 -1.51 -5.91
CA ASP A 230 -10.35 -2.73 -5.60
C ASP A 230 -10.68 -2.87 -4.10
N GLY A 231 -10.11 -2.02 -3.24
CA GLY A 231 -10.29 -1.93 -1.81
C GLY A 231 -9.30 -0.95 -1.22
N LEU A 232 -9.06 -0.98 0.08
CA LEU A 232 -8.09 -0.12 0.74
C LEU A 232 -7.46 -0.77 1.98
N VAL A 233 -6.32 -0.24 2.42
CA VAL A 233 -5.66 -0.57 3.68
C VAL A 233 -5.56 0.68 4.54
N LEU A 234 -6.13 0.63 5.74
CA LEU A 234 -5.98 1.66 6.76
C LEU A 234 -4.62 1.50 7.44
N TRP A 235 -3.80 2.51 7.40
CA TRP A 235 -2.51 2.54 8.06
C TRP A 235 -2.52 3.43 9.30
N GLY A 236 -1.85 3.00 10.37
CA GLY A 236 -1.63 3.80 11.57
C GLY A 236 -0.37 3.34 12.26
N GLY A 237 0.75 4.02 11.94
CA GLY A 237 2.10 3.63 12.36
C GLY A 237 2.46 3.87 13.81
N ASN A 238 1.61 4.50 14.62
CA ASN A 238 1.92 4.84 16.00
C ASN A 238 1.11 3.99 16.98
N ALA A 239 1.78 3.35 17.92
CA ALA A 239 1.18 2.60 19.02
C ALA A 239 0.53 3.57 20.04
N THR A 240 -0.61 4.14 19.65
CA THR A 240 -1.45 4.99 20.54
C THR A 240 -2.65 4.18 21.01
N PRO A 241 -3.27 4.53 22.16
CA PRO A 241 -4.50 3.90 22.60
C PRO A 241 -5.61 4.00 21.53
N TRP A 242 -6.36 2.92 21.38
CA TRP A 242 -7.54 2.91 20.53
C TRP A 242 -8.58 3.92 21.03
N ASN A 243 -9.14 4.69 20.10
CA ASN A 243 -10.26 5.59 20.38
C ASN A 243 -11.41 5.32 19.42
N GLU A 244 -12.47 4.69 19.91
CA GLU A 244 -13.67 4.36 19.13
C GLU A 244 -14.40 5.61 18.59
N ASN A 245 -14.17 6.77 19.18
CA ASN A 245 -14.75 8.05 18.80
C ASN A 245 -13.79 8.94 18.00
N ALA A 246 -12.63 8.41 17.59
CA ALA A 246 -11.71 9.16 16.72
C ALA A 246 -12.43 9.54 15.41
N PRO A 247 -12.39 10.83 14.98
CA PRO A 247 -13.13 11.28 13.80
C PRO A 247 -12.85 10.45 12.55
N TRP A 248 -11.60 10.09 12.32
CA TRP A 248 -11.21 9.24 11.20
C TRP A 248 -11.86 7.85 11.24
N TRP A 249 -11.98 7.26 12.45
CA TRP A 249 -12.60 5.95 12.63
C TRP A 249 -14.12 6.02 12.50
N VAL A 250 -14.75 7.07 13.03
CA VAL A 250 -16.19 7.30 12.88
C VAL A 250 -16.60 7.34 11.41
N THR A 251 -15.81 8.02 10.57
CA THR A 251 -16.02 8.05 9.11
C THR A 251 -15.92 6.67 8.48
N ILE A 252 -14.91 5.88 8.84
CA ILE A 252 -14.74 4.50 8.34
C ILE A 252 -15.89 3.61 8.82
N LYS A 253 -16.24 3.67 10.12
CA LYS A 253 -17.29 2.86 10.72
C LYS A 253 -18.65 3.11 10.07
N ALA A 254 -18.98 4.34 9.72
CA ALA A 254 -20.20 4.67 8.98
C ALA A 254 -20.26 3.91 7.65
N ARG A 255 -19.17 3.90 6.87
CA ARG A 255 -19.09 3.15 5.59
C ARG A 255 -19.25 1.63 5.77
N LEU A 256 -18.63 1.07 6.81
CA LEU A 256 -18.72 -0.37 7.12
C LEU A 256 -20.12 -0.78 7.58
N THR A 257 -20.84 0.10 8.27
CA THR A 257 -22.20 -0.14 8.76
C THR A 257 -23.21 -0.11 7.60
N ASP A 258 -23.07 0.84 6.68
CA ASP A 258 -23.92 0.94 5.48
C ASP A 258 -23.76 -0.32 4.59
N LYS A 259 -22.56 -0.87 4.55
CA LYS A 259 -22.26 -2.13 3.87
C LYS A 259 -23.06 -3.31 4.43
N ARG A 260 -23.25 -3.39 5.76
CA ARG A 260 -24.02 -4.47 6.41
C ARG A 260 -25.52 -4.41 6.17
N ARG A 261 -26.08 -3.20 5.93
CA ARG A 261 -27.51 -3.02 5.69
C ARG A 261 -27.93 -3.40 4.27
N SER A 262 -26.96 -3.56 3.39
CA SER A 262 -27.18 -3.83 1.95
C SER A 262 -26.87 -5.30 1.58
N SER A 263 -26.32 -6.10 2.50
CA SER A 263 -26.03 -7.53 2.36
C SER A 263 -27.05 -8.37 3.15
#